data_974825059031e1913453273a2edee34b
#
_entry.id   974825059031e1913453273a2edee34b
#
_cell.length_a   1.000
_cell.length_b   1.000
_cell.length_c   1.000
_cell.angle_alpha   90.00
_cell.angle_beta   90.00
_cell.angle_gamma   90.00
#
_symmetry.space_group_name_H-M   'P 1'
#
loop_
_entity.id
_entity.type
_entity.pdbx_description
1 polymer ?
#
loop_
_entity_poly.entity_id
_entity_poly.type
_entity_poly.pdbx_seq_one_letter_code
_entity_poly.pdbx_strand_id
1 'polypeptide(L)'
;MFKKYHETGVFDESEIYPYTTEGIGEDILPKNVNFDLIDLFEKVTDKDAAIYTRRLAREEGIFAGNSCGAAVKGLIQLKNQLKKDDIVVVLLHDSGSRYIGKIYNDDWMKKMNFI
;
A
#
# COMPACT_ATOMS: atom_id res chain seq x y z
N MET A 1 7.43 -9.98 -1.99
CA MET A 1 8.74 -10.19 -2.60
C MET A 1 9.77 -9.14 -2.16
N PHE A 2 9.59 -7.82 -2.36
CA PHE A 2 10.59 -6.79 -2.02
C PHE A 2 11.08 -6.79 -0.56
N LYS A 3 10.18 -6.96 0.42
CA LYS A 3 10.57 -7.04 1.83
C LYS A 3 11.57 -8.18 2.06
N LYS A 4 11.27 -9.38 1.58
CA LYS A 4 12.16 -10.53 1.71
C LYS A 4 13.50 -10.32 1.00
N TYR A 5 13.46 -9.76 -0.21
CA TYR A 5 14.68 -9.45 -0.95
C TYR A 5 15.56 -8.43 -0.20
N HIS A 6 14.96 -7.36 0.33
CA HIS A 6 15.68 -6.35 1.11
C HIS A 6 16.33 -6.93 2.37
N GLU A 7 15.62 -7.83 3.07
CA GLU A 7 16.11 -8.43 4.32
C GLU A 7 17.14 -9.54 4.11
N THR A 8 17.10 -10.25 2.97
CA THR A 8 17.88 -11.49 2.78
C THR A 8 18.78 -11.48 1.54
N GLY A 9 18.60 -10.55 0.62
CA GLY A 9 19.25 -10.53 -0.70
C GLY A 9 18.74 -11.62 -1.66
N VAL A 10 17.73 -12.42 -1.26
CA VAL A 10 17.21 -13.53 -2.07
C VAL A 10 15.93 -13.13 -2.79
N PHE A 11 15.94 -13.18 -4.10
CA PHE A 11 14.73 -13.07 -4.92
C PHE A 11 13.95 -14.38 -4.84
N ASP A 12 12.76 -14.34 -4.28
CA ASP A 12 11.92 -15.53 -4.06
C ASP A 12 10.62 -15.41 -4.86
N GLU A 13 10.54 -16.16 -5.95
CA GLU A 13 9.37 -16.20 -6.82
C GLU A 13 8.10 -16.70 -6.11
N SER A 14 8.23 -17.49 -5.03
CA SER A 14 7.07 -17.95 -4.25
C SER A 14 6.35 -16.82 -3.50
N GLU A 15 6.98 -15.66 -3.36
CA GLU A 15 6.40 -14.43 -2.81
C GLU A 15 5.59 -13.63 -3.84
N ILE A 16 5.57 -14.08 -5.10
CA ILE A 16 4.81 -13.47 -6.19
C ILE A 16 3.42 -14.12 -6.22
N TYR A 17 2.37 -13.31 -6.08
CA TYR A 17 0.99 -13.76 -6.11
C TYR A 17 0.08 -12.66 -6.66
N PRO A 18 -1.07 -13.01 -7.25
CA PRO A 18 -2.03 -12.02 -7.73
C PRO A 18 -2.54 -11.11 -6.61
N TYR A 19 -2.60 -9.82 -6.86
CA TYR A 19 -3.15 -8.81 -5.95
C TYR A 19 -3.94 -7.76 -6.75
N THR A 20 -4.77 -6.98 -6.05
CA THR A 20 -5.68 -6.00 -6.68
C THR A 20 -5.18 -4.57 -6.59
N THR A 21 -4.24 -4.29 -5.69
CA THR A 21 -3.69 -2.95 -5.51
C THR A 21 -2.75 -2.60 -6.65
N GLU A 22 -3.16 -1.67 -7.49
CA GLU A 22 -2.38 -1.22 -8.65
C GLU A 22 -1.22 -0.32 -8.21
N GLY A 23 -0.07 -0.45 -8.87
CA GLY A 23 1.08 0.47 -8.75
C GLY A 23 1.98 0.24 -7.53
N ILE A 24 1.80 -0.83 -6.76
CA ILE A 24 2.71 -1.24 -5.69
C ILE A 24 3.01 -2.74 -5.79
N GLY A 25 4.27 -3.10 -5.47
CA GLY A 25 4.74 -4.46 -5.72
C GLY A 25 5.04 -4.72 -7.18
N GLU A 26 5.92 -5.65 -7.44
CA GLU A 26 6.31 -6.08 -8.79
C GLU A 26 6.78 -7.54 -8.75
N ASP A 27 6.71 -8.20 -9.90
CA ASP A 27 7.16 -9.59 -10.07
C ASP A 27 8.64 -9.68 -10.47
N ILE A 28 9.31 -8.53 -10.57
CA ILE A 28 10.74 -8.39 -10.89
C ILE A 28 11.39 -7.39 -9.92
N LEU A 29 12.71 -7.31 -9.92
CA LEU A 29 13.46 -6.22 -9.26
C LEU A 29 13.61 -5.06 -10.26
N PRO A 30 12.85 -3.96 -10.12
CA PRO A 30 12.93 -2.86 -11.06
C PRO A 30 14.29 -2.15 -10.99
N LYS A 31 14.90 -1.89 -12.15
CA LYS A 31 16.22 -1.25 -12.24
C LYS A 31 16.25 0.20 -11.73
N ASN A 32 15.09 0.84 -11.63
CA ASN A 32 14.94 2.20 -11.10
C ASN A 32 14.75 2.25 -9.58
N VAL A 33 14.72 1.10 -8.90
CA VAL A 33 14.70 1.01 -7.43
C VAL A 33 16.11 0.81 -6.92
N ASN A 34 16.61 1.77 -6.16
CA ASN A 34 17.84 1.62 -5.42
C ASN A 34 17.53 1.10 -4.00
N PHE A 35 17.66 -0.20 -3.79
CA PHE A 35 17.35 -0.85 -2.52
C PHE A 35 18.26 -0.41 -1.37
N ASP A 36 19.48 0.08 -1.65
CA ASP A 36 20.41 0.56 -0.63
C ASP A 36 19.97 1.89 0.01
N LEU A 37 19.05 2.61 -0.63
CA LEU A 37 18.47 3.86 -0.11
C LEU A 37 17.19 3.65 0.71
N ILE A 38 16.69 2.42 0.81
CA ILE A 38 15.42 2.10 1.46
C ILE A 38 15.72 1.45 2.80
N ASP A 39 15.28 2.07 3.89
CA ASP A 39 15.54 1.58 5.24
C ASP A 39 14.72 0.32 5.56
N LEU A 40 13.45 0.26 5.09
CA LEU A 40 12.57 -0.88 5.36
C LEU A 40 11.40 -0.97 4.36
N PHE A 41 10.83 -2.17 4.27
CA PHE A 41 9.61 -2.44 3.52
C PHE A 41 8.51 -2.96 4.45
N GLU A 42 7.28 -2.47 4.25
CA GLU A 42 6.09 -2.99 4.89
C GLU A 42 5.18 -3.72 3.89
N LYS A 43 4.64 -4.87 4.30
CA LYS A 43 3.61 -5.58 3.52
C LYS A 43 2.23 -5.10 3.96
N VAL A 44 1.39 -4.76 3.00
CA VAL A 44 -0.01 -4.37 3.22
C VAL A 44 -0.89 -5.26 2.36
N THR A 45 -1.98 -5.77 2.93
CA THR A 45 -2.95 -6.58 2.20
C THR A 45 -3.84 -5.71 1.31
N ASP A 46 -4.38 -6.26 0.23
CA ASP A 46 -5.37 -5.58 -0.63
C ASP A 46 -6.59 -5.09 0.16
N LYS A 47 -7.06 -5.91 1.10
CA LYS A 47 -8.16 -5.56 2.00
C LYS A 47 -7.84 -4.33 2.82
N ASP A 48 -6.68 -4.30 3.46
CA ASP A 48 -6.25 -3.16 4.26
C ASP A 48 -6.08 -1.90 3.39
N ALA A 49 -5.43 -2.03 2.22
CA ALA A 49 -5.28 -0.92 1.29
C ALA A 49 -6.64 -0.31 0.93
N ALA A 50 -7.61 -1.13 0.54
CA ALA A 50 -8.95 -0.68 0.17
C ALA A 50 -9.70 -0.02 1.35
N ILE A 51 -9.64 -0.61 2.55
CA ILE A 51 -10.27 -0.07 3.75
C ILE A 51 -9.66 1.29 4.11
N TYR A 52 -8.33 1.40 4.12
CA TYR A 52 -7.66 2.66 4.49
C TYR A 52 -7.82 3.75 3.43
N THR A 53 -7.94 3.38 2.15
CA THR A 53 -8.32 4.34 1.09
C THR A 53 -9.69 4.96 1.36
N ARG A 54 -10.69 4.15 1.71
CA ARG A 54 -12.03 4.64 2.06
C ARG A 54 -12.04 5.45 3.36
N ARG A 55 -11.24 5.05 4.34
CA ARG A 55 -11.08 5.79 5.59
C ARG A 55 -10.48 7.17 5.33
N LEU A 56 -9.45 7.26 4.50
CA LEU A 56 -8.81 8.51 4.12
C LEU A 56 -9.83 9.49 3.51
N ALA A 57 -10.69 9.01 2.61
CA ALA A 57 -11.75 9.82 2.04
C ALA A 57 -12.81 10.26 3.08
N ARG A 58 -13.23 9.33 3.96
CA ARG A 58 -14.30 9.60 4.93
C ARG A 58 -13.83 10.43 6.12
N GLU A 59 -12.63 10.18 6.61
CA GLU A 59 -12.13 10.75 7.87
C GLU A 59 -11.35 12.04 7.63
N GLU A 60 -10.66 12.17 6.49
CA GLU A 60 -9.77 13.31 6.18
C GLU A 60 -10.23 14.10 4.94
N GLY A 61 -11.28 13.66 4.25
CA GLY A 61 -11.74 14.32 3.02
C GLY A 61 -10.79 14.17 1.82
N ILE A 62 -9.86 13.24 1.88
CA ILE A 62 -8.86 13.02 0.82
C ILE A 62 -9.31 11.89 -0.10
N PHE A 63 -9.73 12.26 -1.32
CA PHE A 63 -10.18 11.31 -2.33
C PHE A 63 -9.02 10.77 -3.15
N ALA A 64 -8.38 9.70 -2.65
CA ALA A 64 -7.14 9.12 -3.18
C ALA A 64 -7.36 7.70 -3.72
N GLY A 65 -6.37 7.18 -4.45
CA GLY A 65 -6.40 5.82 -4.99
C GLY A 65 -5.97 4.73 -4.01
N ASN A 66 -6.01 3.47 -4.46
CA ASN A 66 -5.80 2.30 -3.59
C ASN A 66 -4.39 2.24 -2.98
N SER A 67 -3.37 2.54 -3.76
CA SER A 67 -1.99 2.56 -3.28
C SER A 67 -1.74 3.60 -2.18
N CYS A 68 -2.55 4.68 -2.16
CA CYS A 68 -2.51 5.69 -1.10
C CYS A 68 -2.98 5.11 0.24
N GLY A 69 -4.04 4.30 0.24
CA GLY A 69 -4.48 3.57 1.43
C GLY A 69 -3.44 2.56 1.91
N ALA A 70 -2.75 1.89 0.97
CA ALA A 70 -1.63 1.02 1.31
C ALA A 70 -0.49 1.79 1.99
N ALA A 71 -0.11 2.96 1.46
CA ALA A 71 0.93 3.80 2.06
C ALA A 71 0.56 4.25 3.48
N VAL A 72 -0.68 4.70 3.69
CA VAL A 72 -1.19 5.08 5.02
C VAL A 72 -1.21 3.89 5.98
N LYS A 73 -1.66 2.71 5.52
CA LYS A 73 -1.65 1.49 6.35
C LYS A 73 -0.22 1.08 6.72
N GLY A 74 0.70 1.12 5.77
CA GLY A 74 2.12 0.85 6.03
C GLY A 74 2.68 1.78 7.12
N LEU A 75 2.40 3.08 7.03
CA LEU A 75 2.77 4.04 8.07
C LEU A 75 2.19 3.66 9.44
N ILE A 76 0.91 3.28 9.50
CA ILE A 76 0.27 2.90 10.76
C ILE A 76 0.93 1.66 11.38
N GLN A 77 1.43 0.73 10.57
CA GLN A 77 2.19 -0.43 11.06
C GLN A 77 3.50 0.00 11.75
N LEU A 78 4.09 1.11 11.32
CA LEU A 78 5.32 1.68 11.87
C LEU A 78 5.11 2.60 13.07
N LYS A 79 3.87 2.88 13.49
CA LYS A 79 3.55 3.87 14.53
C LYS A 79 4.38 3.76 15.82
N ASN A 80 4.72 2.54 16.23
CA ASN A 80 5.48 2.31 17.47
C ASN A 80 6.98 2.62 17.32
N GLN A 81 7.47 2.84 16.10
CA GLN A 81 8.84 3.25 15.80
C GLN A 81 8.96 4.78 15.71
N LEU A 82 7.83 5.48 15.62
CA LEU A 82 7.76 6.94 15.48
C LEU A 82 7.67 7.60 16.84
N LYS A 83 8.34 8.74 16.99
CA LYS A 83 8.30 9.60 18.17
C LYS A 83 7.34 10.77 17.97
N LYS A 84 6.93 11.41 19.06
CA LYS A 84 5.98 12.52 19.04
C LYS A 84 6.38 13.68 18.14
N ASP A 85 7.67 13.96 18.07
CA ASP A 85 8.22 15.12 17.35
C ASP A 85 8.75 14.76 15.96
N ASP A 86 8.56 13.51 15.51
CA ASP A 86 8.95 13.11 14.16
C ASP A 86 8.02 13.73 13.11
N ILE A 87 8.62 14.22 12.03
CA ILE A 87 7.88 14.69 10.86
C ILE A 87 7.78 13.54 9.86
N VAL A 88 6.56 13.13 9.54
CA VAL A 88 6.30 12.02 8.62
C VAL A 88 5.63 12.54 7.36
N VAL A 89 6.20 12.22 6.20
CA VAL A 89 5.63 12.55 4.90
C VAL A 89 5.16 11.27 4.21
N VAL A 90 3.91 11.26 3.76
CA VAL A 90 3.32 10.14 3.01
C VAL A 90 2.98 10.61 1.60
N LEU A 91 3.49 9.89 0.61
CA LEU A 91 3.13 10.18 -0.78
C LEU A 91 1.77 9.56 -1.10
N LEU A 92 0.83 10.38 -1.56
CA LEU A 92 -0.47 9.96 -2.10
C LEU A 92 -0.41 10.04 -3.62
N HIS A 93 -0.29 8.88 -4.26
CA HIS A 93 0.18 8.76 -5.65
C HIS A 93 -0.82 9.21 -6.70
N ASP A 94 -2.13 8.95 -6.50
CA ASP A 94 -3.16 9.24 -7.48
C ASP A 94 -4.54 9.55 -6.87
N SER A 95 -5.47 9.94 -7.74
CA SER A 95 -6.84 10.27 -7.36
C SER A 95 -7.75 9.06 -7.30
N GLY A 96 -8.72 9.10 -6.38
CA GLY A 96 -9.78 8.11 -6.23
C GLY A 96 -10.73 8.01 -7.44
N SER A 97 -10.70 8.96 -8.37
CA SER A 97 -11.58 8.98 -9.55
C SER A 97 -11.47 7.73 -10.41
N ARG A 98 -10.30 7.07 -10.44
CA ARG A 98 -10.08 5.81 -11.16
C ARG A 98 -10.72 4.60 -10.48
N TYR A 99 -11.15 4.73 -9.22
CA TYR A 99 -11.55 3.63 -8.35
C TYR A 99 -13.01 3.69 -7.89
N ILE A 100 -13.82 4.57 -8.50
CA ILE A 100 -15.26 4.75 -8.17
C ILE A 100 -16.03 3.43 -8.33
N GLY A 101 -15.77 2.68 -9.41
CA GLY A 101 -16.39 1.38 -9.67
C GLY A 101 -15.75 0.19 -8.95
N LYS A 102 -14.68 0.43 -8.17
CA LYS A 102 -13.93 -0.59 -7.42
C LYS A 102 -14.01 -0.29 -5.93
N ILE A 103 -12.98 0.26 -5.35
CA ILE A 103 -12.81 0.48 -3.90
C ILE A 103 -13.92 1.35 -3.31
N TYR A 104 -14.43 2.34 -4.06
CA TYR A 104 -15.51 3.23 -3.61
C TYR A 104 -16.92 2.66 -3.90
N ASN A 105 -17.03 1.44 -4.43
CA ASN A 105 -18.27 0.74 -4.69
C ASN A 105 -18.46 -0.41 -3.68
N ASP A 106 -19.56 -0.41 -2.93
CA ASP A 106 -19.82 -1.40 -1.88
C ASP A 106 -20.02 -2.81 -2.45
N ASP A 107 -20.66 -2.95 -3.62
CA ASP A 107 -20.89 -4.26 -4.23
C ASP A 107 -19.56 -4.89 -4.68
N TRP A 108 -18.65 -4.07 -5.22
CA TRP A 108 -17.31 -4.52 -5.52
C TRP A 108 -16.54 -4.93 -4.27
N MET A 109 -16.60 -4.13 -3.19
CA MET A 109 -15.95 -4.44 -1.91
C MET A 109 -16.46 -5.75 -1.29
N LYS A 110 -17.78 -6.00 -1.36
CA LYS A 110 -18.39 -7.26 -0.92
C LYS A 110 -17.93 -8.43 -1.80
N LYS A 111 -17.94 -8.26 -3.14
CA LYS A 111 -17.45 -9.27 -4.08
C LYS A 111 -16.01 -9.69 -3.80
N MET A 112 -15.17 -8.75 -3.39
CA MET A 112 -13.78 -9.00 -3.01
C MET A 112 -13.61 -9.49 -1.58
N ASN A 113 -14.71 -9.61 -0.81
CA ASN A 113 -14.71 -9.99 0.61
C ASN A 113 -13.87 -9.03 1.48
N PHE A 114 -13.91 -7.74 1.16
CA PHE A 114 -13.21 -6.68 1.92
C PHE A 114 -14.11 -6.04 2.98
N ILE A 115 -15.42 -6.09 2.79
CA ILE A 115 -16.48 -5.72 3.76
C ILE A 115 -17.58 -6.74 3.76
#